data_1295f6dff99ba5f84a0a6a65a7fa6dc3
#
_entry.id   1295f6dff99ba5f84a0a6a65a7fa6dc3
#
_cell.length_a   1.000
_cell.length_b   1.000
_cell.length_c   1.000
_cell.angle_alpha   90.00
_cell.angle_beta   90.00
_cell.angle_gamma   90.00
#
_symmetry.space_group_name_H-M   'P 1'
#
loop_
_entity.id
_entity.type
_entity.pdbx_description
1 polymer ?
#
loop_
_entity_poly.entity_id
_entity_poly.type
_entity_poly.pdbx_seq_one_letter_code
_entity_poly.pdbx_strand_id
1 'polypeptide(L)'
;MSFQRIAYFFLGLTLFVSCKRDIHPGIVPPDPEITERDKLPVPAGFTNDIATIKINAIANANEPGEERPSLVRDISGNNASYCHPDVEYFPKGFNGYKYWMVFTPYFGIIGSDRTASLYENPTIVASNDGKEWITPAGMINPIQRRPPLEESFIQKDGSPNQGYWSDVDWNFNGKEFELYYRGCFFSSKILKRWGAKSDNNNRKLNEEAERVIVRQTSKNGIDWTPLELVYNSNEPAAFQDNHILSPTFVKNSANVTTSYEVDFMPSYKTPIITNILSRVSTNGLDFTTYRNSKKIEFINKPWLEFSKGYSTWHLQGSYIDGYYFLCLAIGNVDRFTSDMNYLAYSKDGIHFRVFEKPLASANVYRSSVFPKISSSKNIEFGAVIGYKSGAFGYREFTIDKQVLENGLK
;
A
#
# COMPACT_ATOMS: atom_id res chain seq x y z
N MET A 1 -6.70 -46.16 -18.43
CA MET A 1 -5.51 -45.32 -18.24
C MET A 1 -5.95 -43.91 -18.53
N SER A 2 -6.37 -43.29 -17.62
CA SER A 2 -6.03 -42.29 -16.62
C SER A 2 -6.17 -40.87 -17.15
N PHE A 3 -7.34 -40.31 -16.93
CA PHE A 3 -7.71 -38.89 -17.11
C PHE A 3 -7.54 -38.16 -15.74
N GLN A 4 -6.34 -37.89 -15.29
CA GLN A 4 -6.16 -37.18 -13.98
C GLN A 4 -5.00 -36.19 -13.96
N ARG A 5 -4.55 -35.64 -15.09
CA ARG A 5 -3.39 -34.71 -15.09
C ARG A 5 -3.65 -33.30 -15.63
N ILE A 6 -4.88 -32.87 -15.85
CA ILE A 6 -5.17 -31.55 -16.46
C ILE A 6 -5.68 -30.49 -15.47
N ALA A 7 -5.98 -30.83 -14.22
CA ALA A 7 -6.61 -29.88 -13.30
C ALA A 7 -5.64 -28.96 -12.52
N TYR A 8 -4.33 -29.20 -12.52
CA TYR A 8 -3.39 -28.41 -11.70
C TYR A 8 -2.67 -27.28 -12.44
N PHE A 9 -2.90 -27.12 -13.73
CA PHE A 9 -2.17 -26.13 -14.54
C PHE A 9 -2.76 -24.70 -14.50
N PHE A 10 -3.95 -24.53 -13.97
CA PHE A 10 -4.63 -23.22 -13.99
C PHE A 10 -4.49 -22.38 -12.70
N LEU A 11 -4.06 -22.97 -11.57
CA LEU A 11 -4.02 -22.26 -10.28
C LEU A 11 -2.76 -21.42 -10.06
N GLY A 12 -1.66 -21.72 -10.77
CA GLY A 12 -0.41 -20.95 -10.65
C GLY A 12 -0.40 -19.64 -11.44
N LEU A 13 -1.25 -19.54 -12.48
CA LEU A 13 -1.22 -18.40 -13.41
C LEU A 13 -2.09 -17.22 -12.97
N THR A 14 -3.04 -17.45 -12.07
CA THR A 14 -4.00 -16.41 -11.65
C THR A 14 -3.45 -15.41 -10.64
N LEU A 15 -2.37 -15.71 -9.94
CA LEU A 15 -1.77 -14.80 -8.97
C LEU A 15 -0.89 -13.70 -9.60
N PHE A 16 -0.45 -13.89 -10.84
CA PHE A 16 0.32 -12.91 -11.59
C PHE A 16 -0.51 -11.84 -12.28
N VAL A 17 -1.82 -12.01 -12.33
CA VAL A 17 -2.70 -11.17 -13.16
C VAL A 17 -3.24 -9.97 -12.40
N SER A 18 -3.03 -9.88 -11.07
CA SER A 18 -3.67 -8.83 -10.27
C SER A 18 -3.22 -7.43 -10.62
N CYS A 19 -1.99 -7.27 -11.07
CA CYS A 19 -1.50 -5.98 -11.58
C CYS A 19 -1.36 -5.94 -13.12
N LYS A 20 -1.40 -7.09 -13.80
CA LYS A 20 -1.17 -7.17 -15.26
C LYS A 20 -2.40 -6.86 -16.12
N ARG A 21 -3.61 -6.91 -15.60
CA ARG A 21 -4.82 -6.76 -16.42
C ARG A 21 -5.21 -5.35 -16.77
N ASP A 22 -4.70 -4.36 -16.04
CA ASP A 22 -5.13 -2.98 -16.24
C ASP A 22 -4.19 -2.16 -17.13
N ILE A 23 -3.09 -2.76 -17.64
CA ILE A 23 -2.11 -2.05 -18.47
C ILE A 23 -1.94 -2.78 -19.81
N HIS A 24 -2.97 -2.73 -20.67
CA HIS A 24 -2.79 -2.86 -22.10
C HIS A 24 -2.54 -1.47 -22.69
N PRO A 25 -1.33 -1.19 -23.20
CA PRO A 25 -1.13 0.01 -23.99
C PRO A 25 -1.92 -0.15 -25.30
N GLY A 26 -3.06 0.51 -25.40
CA GLY A 26 -3.84 0.54 -26.64
C GLY A 26 -5.35 0.48 -26.51
N ILE A 27 -5.89 0.07 -25.37
CA ILE A 27 -7.34 0.16 -25.14
C ILE A 27 -7.52 1.01 -23.88
N VAL A 28 -7.66 2.31 -24.06
CA VAL A 28 -8.35 3.13 -23.06
C VAL A 28 -9.76 2.59 -23.05
N PRO A 29 -10.23 1.96 -21.95
CA PRO A 29 -11.64 1.63 -21.86
C PRO A 29 -12.40 2.93 -22.08
N PRO A 30 -13.53 2.96 -22.79
CA PRO A 30 -14.39 4.13 -22.81
C PRO A 30 -14.60 4.53 -21.35
N ASP A 31 -14.54 5.85 -21.07
CA ASP A 31 -14.84 6.38 -19.75
C ASP A 31 -16.08 5.66 -19.24
N PRO A 32 -15.99 4.98 -18.09
CA PRO A 32 -17.14 4.27 -17.58
C PRO A 32 -18.26 5.29 -17.45
N GLU A 33 -19.42 4.97 -18.02
CA GLU A 33 -20.61 5.78 -17.86
C GLU A 33 -20.76 6.14 -16.37
N ILE A 34 -20.79 7.45 -16.05
CA ILE A 34 -20.96 7.95 -14.69
C ILE A 34 -22.28 7.36 -14.18
N THR A 35 -22.18 6.39 -13.31
CA THR A 35 -23.35 5.72 -12.75
C THR A 35 -24.02 6.62 -11.72
N GLU A 36 -25.26 6.33 -11.35
CA GLU A 36 -25.92 7.04 -10.24
C GLU A 36 -25.12 6.94 -8.92
N ARG A 37 -24.27 5.89 -8.76
CA ARG A 37 -23.35 5.75 -7.64
C ARG A 37 -22.28 6.82 -7.60
N ASP A 38 -21.77 7.21 -8.78
CA ASP A 38 -20.74 8.23 -8.90
C ASP A 38 -21.28 9.64 -8.56
N LYS A 39 -22.60 9.75 -8.55
CA LYS A 39 -23.33 10.97 -8.17
C LYS A 39 -23.67 11.03 -6.68
N LEU A 40 -23.33 10.01 -5.89
CA LEU A 40 -23.59 10.04 -4.45
C LEU A 40 -22.86 11.23 -3.82
N PRO A 41 -23.57 12.07 -3.06
CA PRO A 41 -22.96 13.23 -2.47
C PRO A 41 -21.88 12.82 -1.47
N VAL A 42 -20.74 13.49 -1.54
CA VAL A 42 -19.64 13.31 -0.58
C VAL A 42 -20.15 13.68 0.83
N PRO A 43 -19.70 13.02 1.91
CA PRO A 43 -20.08 13.36 3.27
C PRO A 43 -19.89 14.84 3.57
N ALA A 44 -20.74 15.40 4.44
CA ALA A 44 -20.54 16.75 4.93
C ALA A 44 -19.13 16.90 5.48
N GLY A 45 -18.39 17.92 5.04
CA GLY A 45 -17.00 18.12 5.39
C GLY A 45 -15.98 17.68 4.32
N PHE A 46 -16.35 16.84 3.36
CA PHE A 46 -15.52 16.55 2.20
C PHE A 46 -15.78 17.54 1.08
N THR A 47 -14.72 18.05 0.45
CA THR A 47 -14.86 18.88 -0.77
C THR A 47 -14.96 17.97 -1.99
N ASN A 48 -15.65 18.42 -3.04
CA ASN A 48 -15.73 17.66 -4.28
C ASN A 48 -14.51 17.89 -5.20
N ASP A 49 -13.71 18.90 -4.90
CA ASP A 49 -12.61 19.31 -5.77
C ASP A 49 -11.37 18.44 -5.49
N ILE A 50 -11.04 17.60 -6.46
CA ILE A 50 -9.82 16.83 -6.46
C ILE A 50 -8.88 17.44 -7.48
N ALA A 51 -7.76 18.00 -7.02
CA ALA A 51 -6.73 18.55 -7.89
C ALA A 51 -5.83 17.43 -8.43
N THR A 52 -5.42 17.53 -9.69
CA THR A 52 -4.45 16.60 -10.27
C THR A 52 -3.08 16.81 -9.63
N ILE A 53 -2.43 15.72 -9.25
CA ILE A 53 -1.05 15.71 -8.78
C ILE A 53 -0.11 15.62 -10.00
N LYS A 54 0.97 16.40 -9.95
CA LYS A 54 2.10 16.32 -10.89
C LYS A 54 3.32 15.82 -10.15
N ILE A 55 3.97 14.80 -10.68
CA ILE A 55 5.18 14.23 -10.08
C ILE A 55 6.33 14.36 -11.09
N ASN A 56 7.33 15.18 -10.73
CA ASN A 56 8.60 15.32 -11.43
C ASN A 56 9.68 14.56 -10.66
N ALA A 57 9.53 13.25 -10.57
CA ALA A 57 10.51 12.40 -9.91
C ALA A 57 11.64 12.05 -10.87
N ILE A 58 12.87 12.17 -10.37
CA ILE A 58 14.07 11.76 -11.08
C ILE A 58 14.49 10.40 -10.53
N ALA A 59 14.58 9.41 -11.40
CA ALA A 59 15.23 8.15 -11.08
C ALA A 59 16.74 8.32 -11.29
N ASN A 60 17.50 8.26 -10.21
CA ASN A 60 18.95 8.46 -10.23
C ASN A 60 19.74 7.15 -10.19
N ALA A 61 19.07 6.02 -9.95
CA ALA A 61 19.73 4.75 -9.84
C ALA A 61 19.91 4.12 -11.23
N ASN A 62 21.11 4.25 -11.76
CA ASN A 62 21.60 3.32 -12.75
C ASN A 62 22.06 2.06 -12.00
N GLU A 63 21.28 1.02 -12.04
CA GLU A 63 21.74 -0.29 -11.60
C GLU A 63 22.83 -0.76 -12.59
N PRO A 64 23.98 -1.25 -12.10
CA PRO A 64 24.97 -1.87 -12.98
C PRO A 64 24.34 -3.02 -13.76
N GLY A 65 24.31 -2.94 -15.09
CA GLY A 65 23.67 -3.92 -15.96
C GLY A 65 22.24 -3.61 -16.38
N GLU A 66 21.62 -2.56 -15.87
CA GLU A 66 20.36 -2.07 -16.42
C GLU A 66 20.64 -1.10 -17.59
N GLU A 67 20.24 -1.49 -18.78
CA GLU A 67 20.38 -0.64 -19.97
C GLU A 67 19.51 0.63 -19.94
N ARG A 68 18.63 0.76 -18.94
CA ARG A 68 17.72 1.91 -18.83
C ARG A 68 17.54 2.32 -17.37
N PRO A 69 17.71 3.62 -17.08
CA PRO A 69 17.31 4.14 -15.77
C PRO A 69 15.82 3.88 -15.60
N SER A 70 15.42 3.44 -14.41
CA SER A 70 14.03 3.34 -14.01
C SER A 70 13.40 4.72 -14.06
N LEU A 71 12.84 5.08 -15.20
CA LEU A 71 12.24 6.40 -15.38
C LEU A 71 10.90 6.42 -14.66
N VAL A 72 10.84 7.13 -13.57
CA VAL A 72 9.56 7.67 -13.09
C VAL A 72 9.18 8.75 -14.12
N ARG A 73 8.38 8.40 -15.10
CA ARG A 73 7.95 9.34 -16.10
C ARG A 73 6.82 10.21 -15.57
N ASP A 74 6.86 11.48 -15.96
CA ASP A 74 5.85 12.47 -15.70
C ASP A 74 4.43 11.98 -16.12
N ILE A 75 3.43 12.36 -15.33
CA ILE A 75 2.00 12.14 -15.60
C ILE A 75 1.57 12.73 -16.95
N SER A 76 2.22 13.77 -17.42
CA SER A 76 1.87 14.44 -18.68
C SER A 76 2.31 13.70 -19.94
N GLY A 77 3.10 12.65 -19.82
CA GLY A 77 3.74 12.07 -20.99
C GLY A 77 3.99 10.57 -20.97
N ASN A 78 2.98 9.74 -20.85
CA ASN A 78 3.05 8.30 -21.14
C ASN A 78 3.70 7.37 -20.11
N ASN A 79 2.89 6.48 -19.56
CA ASN A 79 3.23 5.16 -19.02
C ASN A 79 3.80 5.06 -17.60
N ALA A 80 3.74 6.08 -16.75
CA ALA A 80 3.95 5.86 -15.34
C ALA A 80 2.62 5.55 -14.66
N SER A 81 2.50 4.37 -14.11
CA SER A 81 1.41 4.03 -13.21
C SER A 81 1.91 4.22 -11.79
N TYR A 82 1.33 5.16 -11.05
CA TYR A 82 1.65 5.37 -9.64
C TYR A 82 0.68 4.59 -8.78
N CYS A 83 1.20 3.91 -7.77
CA CYS A 83 0.35 3.22 -6.81
C CYS A 83 0.91 3.29 -5.39
N HIS A 84 0.09 2.91 -4.43
CA HIS A 84 0.41 2.78 -3.02
C HIS A 84 1.01 4.06 -2.40
N PRO A 85 0.37 5.25 -2.57
CA PRO A 85 0.87 6.46 -1.94
C PRO A 85 0.72 6.39 -0.43
N ASP A 86 1.70 6.95 0.29
CA ASP A 86 1.57 7.30 1.69
C ASP A 86 2.29 8.61 1.99
N VAL A 87 1.65 9.48 2.79
CA VAL A 87 2.06 10.87 2.96
C VAL A 87 2.21 11.24 4.41
N GLU A 88 3.34 11.89 4.73
CA GLU A 88 3.58 12.59 5.98
C GLU A 88 3.55 14.10 5.76
N TYR A 89 2.89 14.81 6.68
CA TYR A 89 2.76 16.27 6.64
C TYR A 89 3.46 16.95 7.79
N PHE A 90 4.30 17.92 7.48
CA PHE A 90 5.06 18.73 8.41
C PHE A 90 4.64 20.20 8.30
N PRO A 91 3.83 20.74 9.23
CA PRO A 91 3.32 22.11 9.12
C PRO A 91 4.42 23.17 9.08
N LYS A 92 5.54 22.91 9.76
CA LYS A 92 6.73 23.79 9.77
C LYS A 92 7.75 23.45 8.69
N GLY A 93 7.49 22.40 7.91
CA GLY A 93 8.44 21.83 6.97
C GLY A 93 9.43 20.87 7.65
N PHE A 94 9.90 19.91 6.86
CA PHE A 94 10.99 18.99 7.19
C PHE A 94 11.93 18.95 5.98
N ASN A 95 13.23 19.28 6.18
CA ASN A 95 14.22 19.41 5.10
C ASN A 95 13.71 20.26 3.90
N GLY A 96 13.02 21.38 4.20
CA GLY A 96 12.55 22.33 3.18
C GLY A 96 11.19 22.02 2.56
N TYR A 97 10.55 20.90 2.94
CA TYR A 97 9.25 20.49 2.38
C TYR A 97 8.20 20.26 3.44
N LYS A 98 6.95 20.62 3.14
CA LYS A 98 5.81 20.39 4.02
C LYS A 98 5.21 19.00 3.88
N TYR A 99 5.30 18.41 2.70
CA TYR A 99 4.73 17.10 2.38
C TYR A 99 5.85 16.19 1.89
N TRP A 100 5.85 14.98 2.39
CA TRP A 100 6.71 13.90 1.95
C TRP A 100 5.82 12.72 1.58
N MET A 101 6.05 12.13 0.41
CA MET A 101 5.28 10.98 -0.05
C MET A 101 6.22 9.85 -0.46
N VAL A 102 5.94 8.67 0.05
CA VAL A 102 6.45 7.42 -0.51
C VAL A 102 5.36 6.77 -1.36
N PHE A 103 5.74 6.17 -2.44
CA PHE A 103 4.83 5.44 -3.33
C PHE A 103 5.60 4.39 -4.13
N THR A 104 4.89 3.49 -4.81
CA THR A 104 5.50 2.51 -5.71
C THR A 104 5.04 2.77 -7.14
N PRO A 105 5.90 3.32 -8.02
CA PRO A 105 5.59 3.38 -9.45
C PRO A 105 5.73 1.99 -10.06
N TYR A 106 4.87 1.69 -11.04
CA TYR A 106 5.06 0.54 -11.91
C TYR A 106 6.10 0.88 -12.97
N PHE A 107 7.19 0.15 -12.97
CA PHE A 107 8.18 0.21 -14.02
C PHE A 107 7.85 -0.83 -15.09
N GLY A 108 7.40 -0.37 -16.25
CA GLY A 108 7.22 -1.24 -17.40
C GLY A 108 8.57 -1.52 -18.05
N ILE A 109 8.97 -2.77 -18.15
CA ILE A 109 10.11 -3.15 -18.98
C ILE A 109 9.61 -3.21 -20.43
N ILE A 110 10.09 -2.30 -21.25
CA ILE A 110 9.87 -2.35 -22.68
C ILE A 110 10.95 -3.25 -23.28
N GLY A 111 10.60 -4.51 -23.51
CA GLY A 111 11.47 -5.48 -24.15
C GLY A 111 10.66 -6.68 -24.64
N SER A 112 11.19 -7.42 -25.61
CA SER A 112 10.56 -8.63 -26.17
C SER A 112 10.50 -9.81 -25.19
N ASP A 113 11.16 -9.69 -24.06
CA ASP A 113 11.19 -10.71 -23.03
C ASP A 113 10.02 -10.51 -22.05
N ARG A 114 9.01 -11.38 -22.19
CA ARG A 114 7.83 -11.38 -21.33
C ARG A 114 8.13 -11.80 -19.88
N THR A 115 9.34 -12.23 -19.58
CA THR A 115 9.78 -12.58 -18.22
C THR A 115 10.17 -11.36 -17.42
N ALA A 116 10.46 -10.25 -18.06
CA ALA A 116 10.69 -8.97 -17.43
C ALA A 116 9.34 -8.40 -16.95
N SER A 117 8.91 -8.86 -15.80
CA SER A 117 7.66 -8.42 -15.19
C SER A 117 7.73 -6.95 -14.78
N LEU A 118 6.59 -6.29 -14.83
CA LEU A 118 6.38 -5.03 -14.12
C LEU A 118 6.88 -5.22 -12.69
N TYR A 119 7.70 -4.31 -12.21
CA TYR A 119 8.12 -4.31 -10.82
C TYR A 119 7.85 -2.96 -10.19
N GLU A 120 7.57 -3.00 -8.93
CA GLU A 120 7.36 -1.84 -8.09
C GLU A 120 8.59 -1.64 -7.22
N ASN A 121 8.94 -0.40 -6.93
CA ASN A 121 10.00 -0.08 -5.97
C ASN A 121 9.69 1.20 -5.20
N PRO A 122 10.01 1.28 -3.91
CA PRO A 122 9.79 2.46 -3.11
C PRO A 122 10.47 3.70 -3.69
N THR A 123 9.67 4.71 -3.96
CA THR A 123 10.10 6.00 -4.53
C THR A 123 9.61 7.12 -3.62
N ILE A 124 10.46 8.08 -3.31
CA ILE A 124 10.15 9.19 -2.42
C ILE A 124 10.19 10.51 -3.17
N VAL A 125 9.17 11.32 -2.94
CA VAL A 125 9.05 12.69 -3.45
C VAL A 125 8.58 13.61 -2.33
N ALA A 126 8.80 14.90 -2.50
CA ALA A 126 8.38 15.91 -1.56
C ALA A 126 7.71 17.09 -2.26
N SER A 127 6.89 17.83 -1.52
CA SER A 127 6.10 18.94 -2.02
C SER A 127 5.92 20.03 -0.94
N ASN A 128 5.60 21.26 -1.39
CA ASN A 128 5.20 22.33 -0.47
C ASN A 128 3.71 22.70 -0.58
N ASP A 129 3.00 22.17 -1.57
CA ASP A 129 1.58 22.46 -1.82
C ASP A 129 0.69 21.19 -1.91
N GLY A 130 1.30 19.99 -1.87
CA GLY A 130 0.61 18.71 -2.02
C GLY A 130 0.19 18.39 -3.46
N LYS A 131 0.50 19.23 -4.43
CA LYS A 131 0.08 19.08 -5.83
C LYS A 131 1.25 18.89 -6.78
N GLU A 132 2.32 19.64 -6.58
CA GLU A 132 3.55 19.52 -7.36
C GLU A 132 4.63 18.86 -6.52
N TRP A 133 5.10 17.70 -6.97
CA TRP A 133 6.01 16.84 -6.25
C TRP A 133 7.31 16.64 -7.01
N ILE A 134 8.42 16.73 -6.30
CA ILE A 134 9.76 16.59 -6.85
C ILE A 134 10.59 15.59 -6.05
N THR A 135 11.61 15.03 -6.65
CA THR A 135 12.64 14.26 -5.91
C THR A 135 13.44 15.23 -5.04
N PRO A 136 13.52 15.03 -3.71
CA PRO A 136 14.35 15.85 -2.83
C PRO A 136 15.82 15.82 -3.26
N ALA A 137 16.53 16.94 -3.05
CA ALA A 137 17.96 17.01 -3.36
C ALA A 137 18.75 15.96 -2.56
N GLY A 138 19.63 15.22 -3.23
CA GLY A 138 20.41 14.13 -2.64
C GLY A 138 19.70 12.77 -2.53
N MET A 139 18.40 12.72 -2.81
CA MET A 139 17.65 11.47 -2.83
C MET A 139 18.05 10.61 -4.04
N ILE A 140 18.21 9.32 -3.80
CA ILE A 140 18.35 8.29 -4.85
C ILE A 140 17.04 7.50 -4.92
N ASN A 141 16.37 7.57 -6.05
CA ASN A 141 15.15 6.83 -6.34
C ASN A 141 15.39 5.78 -7.43
N PRO A 142 14.79 4.59 -7.32
CA PRO A 142 14.12 4.07 -6.13
C PRO A 142 15.10 3.82 -4.98
N ILE A 143 14.62 3.87 -3.75
CA ILE A 143 15.47 3.70 -2.55
C ILE A 143 15.91 2.27 -2.32
N GLN A 144 15.25 1.31 -2.94
CA GLN A 144 15.58 -0.09 -2.85
C GLN A 144 15.91 -0.67 -4.22
N ARG A 145 16.99 -1.44 -4.29
CA ARG A 145 17.42 -2.09 -5.53
C ARG A 145 16.57 -3.30 -5.87
N ARG A 146 16.50 -3.58 -7.15
CA ARG A 146 15.99 -4.86 -7.64
C ARG A 146 17.02 -5.96 -7.34
N PRO A 147 16.59 -7.19 -6.98
CA PRO A 147 17.51 -8.32 -6.86
C PRO A 147 18.18 -8.64 -8.21
N PRO A 148 19.45 -9.08 -8.19
CA PRO A 148 20.09 -9.59 -9.39
C PRO A 148 19.38 -10.84 -9.92
N LEU A 149 19.44 -11.06 -11.23
CA LEU A 149 18.75 -12.18 -11.87
C LEU A 149 19.21 -13.56 -11.34
N GLU A 150 20.49 -13.70 -11.07
CA GLU A 150 21.08 -14.93 -10.51
C GLU A 150 20.62 -15.28 -9.10
N GLU A 151 19.94 -14.36 -8.43
CA GLU A 151 19.38 -14.55 -7.11
C GLU A 151 17.84 -14.63 -7.12
N SER A 152 17.28 -14.80 -8.31
CA SER A 152 15.84 -14.93 -8.48
C SER A 152 15.28 -16.08 -7.64
N PHE A 153 14.10 -15.87 -7.11
CA PHE A 153 13.28 -16.94 -6.55
C PHE A 153 12.85 -17.88 -7.68
N ILE A 154 13.08 -19.17 -7.51
CA ILE A 154 12.64 -20.16 -8.50
C ILE A 154 11.23 -20.60 -8.14
N GLN A 155 10.30 -20.35 -9.03
CA GLN A 155 8.89 -20.71 -8.87
C GLN A 155 8.68 -22.22 -9.02
N LYS A 156 7.50 -22.70 -8.65
CA LYS A 156 7.15 -24.14 -8.73
C LYS A 156 7.20 -24.70 -10.14
N ASP A 157 7.05 -23.86 -11.16
CA ASP A 157 7.15 -24.23 -12.58
C ASP A 157 8.59 -24.16 -13.12
N GLY A 158 9.56 -23.83 -12.26
CA GLY A 158 10.98 -23.70 -12.62
C GLY A 158 11.36 -22.33 -13.20
N SER A 159 10.42 -21.41 -13.37
CA SER A 159 10.72 -20.08 -13.89
C SER A 159 11.35 -19.18 -12.82
N PRO A 160 12.33 -18.33 -13.19
CA PRO A 160 12.89 -17.36 -12.25
C PRO A 160 11.96 -16.18 -12.06
N ASN A 161 11.89 -15.65 -10.83
CA ASN A 161 11.24 -14.41 -10.49
C ASN A 161 12.17 -13.55 -9.62
N GLN A 162 12.57 -12.40 -10.12
CA GLN A 162 13.47 -11.50 -9.38
C GLN A 162 12.80 -10.86 -8.16
N GLY A 163 11.48 -10.93 -8.05
CA GLY A 163 10.74 -10.24 -7.01
C GLY A 163 10.59 -8.75 -7.25
N TYR A 164 9.84 -8.13 -6.37
CA TYR A 164 9.59 -6.70 -6.37
C TYR A 164 9.20 -6.21 -4.97
N TRP A 165 9.32 -4.91 -4.74
CA TRP A 165 8.96 -4.24 -3.51
C TRP A 165 7.65 -3.47 -3.72
N SER A 166 6.68 -3.66 -2.84
CA SER A 166 5.33 -3.15 -3.01
C SER A 166 4.72 -2.68 -1.68
N ASP A 167 3.52 -2.10 -1.74
CA ASP A 167 2.71 -1.76 -0.58
C ASP A 167 3.49 -0.99 0.49
N VAL A 168 4.08 0.12 0.08
CA VAL A 168 4.82 1.01 0.98
C VAL A 168 3.90 1.72 1.96
N ASP A 169 4.42 1.94 3.14
CA ASP A 169 3.75 2.69 4.20
C ASP A 169 4.80 3.22 5.18
N TRP A 170 4.62 4.40 5.71
CA TRP A 170 5.55 4.95 6.66
C TRP A 170 4.89 5.75 7.78
N ASN A 171 5.68 6.08 8.78
CA ASN A 171 5.30 7.04 9.79
C ASN A 171 6.53 7.83 10.26
N PHE A 172 6.31 9.00 10.82
CA PHE A 172 7.34 9.79 11.46
C PHE A 172 7.15 9.75 12.98
N ASN A 173 8.12 9.20 13.71
CA ASN A 173 8.02 9.00 15.15
C ASN A 173 8.45 10.23 15.99
N GLY A 174 8.59 11.40 15.35
CA GLY A 174 9.07 12.64 15.98
C GLY A 174 10.60 12.82 15.90
N LYS A 175 11.34 11.80 15.46
CA LYS A 175 12.81 11.80 15.32
C LYS A 175 13.27 11.33 13.95
N GLU A 176 12.62 10.33 13.42
CA GLU A 176 12.98 9.68 12.16
C GLU A 176 11.75 9.09 11.49
N PHE A 177 11.84 8.90 10.18
CA PHE A 177 10.90 8.08 9.42
C PHE A 177 11.13 6.60 9.70
N GLU A 178 10.06 5.86 9.80
CA GLU A 178 10.03 4.41 9.81
C GLU A 178 9.25 3.96 8.57
N LEU A 179 9.95 3.49 7.55
CA LEU A 179 9.38 3.05 6.29
C LEU A 179 9.26 1.54 6.28
N TYR A 180 8.06 1.07 6.01
CA TYR A 180 7.73 -0.34 5.87
C TYR A 180 7.29 -0.62 4.44
N TYR A 181 7.63 -1.80 3.94
CA TYR A 181 7.15 -2.24 2.63
C TYR A 181 7.22 -3.75 2.49
N ARG A 182 6.41 -4.23 1.57
CA ARG A 182 6.29 -5.64 1.28
C ARG A 182 7.27 -6.05 0.19
N GLY A 183 8.04 -7.10 0.43
CA GLY A 183 8.81 -7.80 -0.59
C GLY A 183 8.05 -9.04 -1.07
N CYS A 184 7.97 -9.24 -2.37
CA CYS A 184 7.33 -10.40 -2.99
C CYS A 184 8.35 -11.20 -3.78
N PHE A 185 8.31 -12.52 -3.65
CA PHE A 185 9.16 -13.47 -4.37
C PHE A 185 10.65 -13.32 -4.11
N PHE A 186 11.05 -13.10 -2.86
CA PHE A 186 12.44 -12.98 -2.47
C PHE A 186 13.01 -14.27 -1.91
N SER A 187 14.23 -14.62 -2.32
CA SER A 187 15.00 -15.67 -1.66
C SER A 187 15.58 -15.17 -0.33
N SER A 188 15.76 -16.09 0.61
CA SER A 188 16.40 -15.76 1.89
C SER A 188 17.86 -15.30 1.72
N LYS A 189 18.55 -15.70 0.65
CA LYS A 189 19.92 -15.28 0.34
C LYS A 189 20.01 -13.78 0.10
N ILE A 190 19.09 -13.23 -0.68
CA ILE A 190 19.00 -11.78 -0.96
C ILE A 190 18.80 -11.00 0.32
N LEU A 191 17.81 -11.40 1.11
CA LEU A 191 17.47 -10.69 2.35
C LEU A 191 18.64 -10.70 3.34
N LYS A 192 19.36 -11.82 3.49
CA LYS A 192 20.56 -11.93 4.32
C LYS A 192 21.68 -11.02 3.81
N ARG A 193 21.91 -10.98 2.50
CA ARG A 193 22.95 -10.11 1.90
C ARG A 193 22.64 -8.63 2.12
N TRP A 194 21.39 -8.25 2.11
CA TRP A 194 20.96 -6.87 2.37
C TRP A 194 20.86 -6.53 3.86
N GLY A 195 21.36 -7.41 4.72
CA GLY A 195 21.49 -7.16 6.14
C GLY A 195 20.24 -7.46 6.97
N ALA A 196 19.22 -8.06 6.35
CA ALA A 196 18.03 -8.49 7.09
C ALA A 196 18.44 -9.54 8.14
N LYS A 197 18.22 -9.20 9.41
CA LYS A 197 18.50 -10.08 10.54
C LYS A 197 17.22 -10.82 10.93
N SER A 198 17.37 -12.09 11.24
CA SER A 198 16.29 -12.91 11.80
C SER A 198 16.73 -13.44 13.16
N ASP A 199 16.18 -12.90 14.21
CA ASP A 199 16.55 -13.19 15.59
C ASP A 199 15.39 -13.75 16.42
N ASN A 200 14.22 -13.89 15.82
CA ASN A 200 13.06 -14.52 16.44
C ASN A 200 12.19 -15.28 15.41
N ASN A 201 11.16 -15.99 15.89
CA ASN A 201 10.30 -16.83 15.05
C ASN A 201 9.52 -16.04 13.99
N ASN A 202 9.17 -14.77 14.25
CA ASN A 202 8.42 -13.93 13.31
C ASN A 202 9.30 -13.42 12.17
N ARG A 203 10.60 -13.38 12.41
CA ARG A 203 11.63 -12.87 11.50
C ARG A 203 12.56 -13.94 10.96
N LYS A 204 12.22 -15.21 11.17
CA LYS A 204 13.02 -16.32 10.67
C LYS A 204 12.94 -16.40 9.16
N LEU A 205 14.07 -16.22 8.50
CA LEU A 205 14.20 -16.39 7.07
C LEU A 205 14.22 -17.87 6.71
N ASN A 206 13.20 -18.34 6.06
CA ASN A 206 13.17 -19.66 5.45
C ASN A 206 13.70 -19.55 4.01
N GLU A 207 14.12 -20.68 3.43
CA GLU A 207 14.61 -20.69 2.06
C GLU A 207 13.53 -20.34 1.04
N GLU A 208 12.26 -20.54 1.40
CA GLU A 208 11.07 -20.33 0.59
C GLU A 208 10.29 -19.06 0.99
N ALA A 209 10.95 -18.04 1.53
CA ALA A 209 10.25 -16.80 1.90
C ALA A 209 9.70 -16.10 0.66
N GLU A 210 8.43 -16.31 0.36
CA GLU A 210 7.77 -15.69 -0.81
C GLU A 210 7.40 -14.23 -0.57
N ARG A 211 7.00 -13.89 0.67
CA ARG A 211 6.58 -12.54 1.05
C ARG A 211 7.17 -12.17 2.40
N VAL A 212 7.65 -10.95 2.45
CA VAL A 212 8.27 -10.39 3.66
C VAL A 212 7.80 -8.97 3.87
N ILE A 213 7.74 -8.56 5.13
CA ILE A 213 7.68 -7.15 5.50
C ILE A 213 9.05 -6.76 6.01
N VAL A 214 9.57 -5.68 5.46
CA VAL A 214 10.84 -5.09 5.86
C VAL A 214 10.63 -3.66 6.35
N ARG A 215 11.59 -3.18 7.16
CA ARG A 215 11.67 -1.80 7.61
C ARG A 215 13.02 -1.20 7.28
N GLN A 216 13.02 0.10 6.99
CA GLN A 216 14.19 0.98 7.00
C GLN A 216 13.84 2.25 7.77
N THR A 217 14.83 2.91 8.34
CA THR A 217 14.64 4.19 9.01
C THR A 217 15.51 5.28 8.40
N SER A 218 15.07 6.54 8.54
CA SER A 218 15.81 7.70 8.06
C SER A 218 15.57 8.92 8.94
N LYS A 219 16.64 9.59 9.36
CA LYS A 219 16.56 10.85 10.13
C LYS A 219 16.33 12.07 9.26
N ASN A 220 16.60 11.98 7.98
CA ASN A 220 16.52 13.11 7.05
C ASN A 220 15.61 12.83 5.84
N GLY A 221 15.00 11.64 5.76
CA GLY A 221 14.18 11.23 4.63
C GLY A 221 14.97 10.89 3.35
N ILE A 222 16.29 11.00 3.37
CA ILE A 222 17.18 10.83 2.19
C ILE A 222 18.10 9.62 2.38
N ASP A 223 18.78 9.55 3.51
CA ASP A 223 19.70 8.44 3.83
C ASP A 223 18.97 7.39 4.64
N TRP A 224 18.93 6.16 4.13
CA TRP A 224 18.18 5.06 4.72
C TRP A 224 19.08 3.99 5.31
N THR A 225 18.70 3.45 6.47
CA THR A 225 19.40 2.33 7.09
C THR A 225 19.31 1.07 6.22
N PRO A 226 20.19 0.07 6.46
CA PRO A 226 20.00 -1.26 5.90
C PRO A 226 18.62 -1.83 6.25
N LEU A 227 18.16 -2.80 5.42
CA LEU A 227 16.91 -3.50 5.63
C LEU A 227 16.87 -4.26 6.94
N GLU A 228 15.76 -4.15 7.64
CA GLU A 228 15.41 -4.99 8.78
C GLU A 228 14.18 -5.84 8.43
N LEU A 229 14.27 -7.14 8.63
CA LEU A 229 13.12 -8.03 8.49
C LEU A 229 12.17 -7.84 9.67
N VAL A 230 10.91 -7.56 9.38
CA VAL A 230 9.86 -7.40 10.40
C VAL A 230 9.12 -8.71 10.63
N TYR A 231 8.52 -9.28 9.60
CA TYR A 231 7.92 -10.62 9.60
C TYR A 231 7.75 -11.13 8.16
N ASN A 232 7.39 -12.38 8.01
CA ASN A 232 7.18 -13.00 6.70
C ASN A 232 5.93 -13.91 6.69
N SER A 233 5.51 -14.32 5.51
CA SER A 233 4.36 -15.22 5.30
C SER A 233 4.62 -16.66 5.75
N ASN A 234 5.85 -17.01 6.07
CA ASN A 234 6.23 -18.35 6.51
C ASN A 234 6.22 -18.50 8.04
N GLU A 235 5.59 -17.59 8.77
CA GLU A 235 5.40 -17.74 10.20
C GLU A 235 4.72 -19.06 10.52
N PRO A 236 5.19 -19.79 11.58
CA PRO A 236 4.50 -20.97 12.06
C PRO A 236 3.05 -20.62 12.39
N ALA A 237 2.10 -21.32 11.80
CA ALA A 237 0.66 -21.10 11.90
C ALA A 237 0.06 -20.02 11.00
N ALA A 238 0.85 -19.31 10.20
CA ALA A 238 0.30 -18.70 9.00
C ALA A 238 -0.17 -19.84 8.08
N PHE A 239 -1.39 -19.80 7.61
CA PHE A 239 -1.85 -20.76 6.61
C PHE A 239 -1.04 -20.58 5.33
N GLN A 240 -0.77 -21.67 4.61
CA GLN A 240 0.08 -21.66 3.41
C GLN A 240 -0.34 -20.66 2.33
N ASP A 241 -1.55 -20.13 2.42
CA ASP A 241 -2.15 -19.19 1.46
C ASP A 241 -2.32 -17.78 2.01
N ASN A 242 -1.80 -17.48 3.21
CA ASN A 242 -1.92 -16.15 3.77
C ASN A 242 -1.07 -15.14 3.01
N HIS A 243 -1.77 -14.27 2.37
CA HIS A 243 -1.18 -13.16 1.67
C HIS A 243 -1.19 -11.94 2.60
N ILE A 244 -0.01 -11.58 3.10
CA ILE A 244 0.19 -10.25 3.68
C ILE A 244 -0.02 -9.27 2.54
N LEU A 245 -1.16 -8.61 2.52
CA LEU A 245 -1.53 -7.69 1.45
C LEU A 245 -1.77 -6.31 2.02
N SER A 246 -1.25 -5.32 1.32
CA SER A 246 -1.46 -3.91 1.63
C SER A 246 -1.30 -3.58 3.12
N PRO A 247 -0.17 -3.93 3.75
CA PRO A 247 0.05 -3.59 5.14
C PRO A 247 0.13 -2.07 5.31
N THR A 248 -0.36 -1.58 6.44
CA THR A 248 -0.15 -0.21 6.91
C THR A 248 0.28 -0.21 8.36
N PHE A 249 1.08 0.75 8.77
CA PHE A 249 1.73 0.78 10.08
C PHE A 249 1.40 2.08 10.78
N VAL A 250 0.55 2.02 11.78
CA VAL A 250 0.02 3.20 12.46
C VAL A 250 0.65 3.31 13.85
N LYS A 251 1.38 4.39 14.09
CA LYS A 251 1.98 4.66 15.39
C LYS A 251 1.10 5.59 16.21
N ASN A 252 0.73 5.17 17.42
CA ASN A 252 -0.08 5.97 18.33
C ASN A 252 0.78 6.85 19.26
N SER A 253 0.13 7.69 20.07
CA SER A 253 0.79 8.61 21.02
C SER A 253 1.60 7.90 22.12
N ALA A 254 1.36 6.62 22.38
CA ALA A 254 2.15 5.82 23.32
C ALA A 254 3.36 5.13 22.64
N ASN A 255 3.69 5.49 21.40
CA ASN A 255 4.74 4.87 20.58
C ASN A 255 4.51 3.37 20.31
N VAL A 256 3.28 2.88 20.38
CA VAL A 256 2.92 1.55 19.95
C VAL A 256 2.57 1.62 18.47
N THR A 257 3.23 0.80 17.67
CA THR A 257 2.92 0.64 16.25
C THR A 257 1.94 -0.51 16.07
N THR A 258 0.82 -0.26 15.42
CA THR A 258 -0.14 -1.27 15.00
C THR A 258 -0.02 -1.45 13.49
N SER A 259 0.28 -2.66 13.03
CA SER A 259 0.13 -3.00 11.61
C SER A 259 -1.30 -3.47 11.37
N TYR A 260 -1.87 -3.04 10.24
CA TYR A 260 -3.10 -3.58 9.70
C TYR A 260 -2.79 -4.20 8.34
N GLU A 261 -3.27 -5.40 8.09
CA GLU A 261 -3.04 -6.13 6.85
C GLU A 261 -4.32 -6.78 6.35
N VAL A 262 -4.52 -6.78 5.05
CA VAL A 262 -5.64 -7.50 4.44
C VAL A 262 -5.32 -8.99 4.43
N ASP A 263 -6.12 -9.76 5.16
CA ASP A 263 -6.07 -11.20 5.16
C ASP A 263 -6.95 -11.71 4.00
N PHE A 264 -6.25 -12.06 2.95
CA PHE A 264 -6.84 -12.66 1.77
C PHE A 264 -6.88 -14.18 1.95
N MET A 265 -7.97 -14.67 2.50
CA MET A 265 -8.25 -16.09 2.50
C MET A 265 -8.84 -16.45 1.14
N PRO A 266 -8.12 -17.15 0.25
CA PRO A 266 -8.72 -17.63 -0.97
C PRO A 266 -9.88 -18.55 -0.61
N SER A 267 -11.06 -17.99 -0.59
CA SER A 267 -12.28 -18.76 -0.55
C SER A 267 -12.43 -19.36 -1.96
N TYR A 268 -12.51 -20.69 -2.07
CA TYR A 268 -12.95 -21.31 -3.33
C TYR A 268 -14.40 -20.94 -3.69
N LYS A 269 -15.05 -20.16 -2.83
CA LYS A 269 -16.41 -19.64 -3.04
C LYS A 269 -16.34 -18.15 -3.36
N THR A 270 -16.77 -17.76 -4.52
CA THR A 270 -17.03 -16.37 -4.85
C THR A 270 -18.33 -15.90 -4.20
N PRO A 271 -18.42 -14.65 -3.73
CA PRO A 271 -17.39 -13.61 -3.73
C PRO A 271 -16.34 -13.81 -2.62
N ILE A 272 -15.10 -13.41 -2.89
CA ILE A 272 -14.02 -13.40 -1.90
C ILE A 272 -14.24 -12.24 -0.93
N ILE A 273 -14.43 -12.58 0.34
CA ILE A 273 -14.56 -11.60 1.42
C ILE A 273 -13.28 -11.63 2.25
N THR A 274 -12.63 -10.49 2.36
CA THR A 274 -11.39 -10.32 3.12
C THR A 274 -11.67 -9.92 4.56
N ASN A 275 -10.71 -10.22 5.43
CA ASN A 275 -10.63 -9.67 6.78
C ASN A 275 -9.51 -8.63 6.84
N ILE A 276 -9.45 -7.87 7.90
CA ILE A 276 -8.28 -7.07 8.23
C ILE A 276 -7.78 -7.56 9.58
N LEU A 277 -6.50 -7.90 9.64
CA LEU A 277 -5.84 -8.33 10.86
C LEU A 277 -4.96 -7.20 11.38
N SER A 278 -4.88 -7.09 12.70
CA SER A 278 -3.99 -6.16 13.37
C SER A 278 -2.95 -6.89 14.21
N ARG A 279 -1.72 -6.40 14.19
CA ARG A 279 -0.61 -6.83 15.02
C ARG A 279 -0.01 -5.61 15.71
N VAL A 280 0.59 -5.76 16.87
CA VAL A 280 1.15 -4.65 17.63
C VAL A 280 2.62 -4.87 17.94
N SER A 281 3.36 -3.76 17.99
CA SER A 281 4.77 -3.72 18.35
C SER A 281 5.07 -2.45 19.15
N THR A 282 5.95 -2.56 20.16
CA THR A 282 6.44 -1.42 20.96
C THR A 282 7.73 -0.82 20.41
N ASN A 283 8.39 -1.49 19.47
CA ASN A 283 9.65 -1.05 18.87
C ASN A 283 9.61 -0.95 17.33
N GLY A 284 8.44 -1.22 16.73
CA GLY A 284 8.26 -1.19 15.27
C GLY A 284 8.92 -2.37 14.51
N LEU A 285 9.46 -3.37 15.24
CA LEU A 285 10.10 -4.56 14.66
C LEU A 285 9.47 -5.85 15.16
N ASP A 286 9.27 -5.95 16.46
CA ASP A 286 8.76 -7.16 17.11
C ASP A 286 7.25 -7.09 17.21
N PHE A 287 6.58 -7.43 16.11
CA PHE A 287 5.12 -7.51 16.08
C PHE A 287 4.63 -8.83 16.67
N THR A 288 3.42 -8.81 17.22
CA THR A 288 2.73 -10.05 17.61
C THR A 288 2.65 -11.00 16.42
N THR A 289 2.72 -12.30 16.68
CA THR A 289 2.66 -13.34 15.65
C THR A 289 1.31 -13.30 14.94
N TYR A 290 1.22 -13.89 13.76
CA TYR A 290 -0.03 -14.08 13.03
C TYR A 290 -1.10 -14.78 13.91
N ARG A 291 -0.72 -15.82 14.66
CA ARG A 291 -1.62 -16.51 15.57
C ARG A 291 -2.23 -15.60 16.63
N ASN A 292 -1.51 -14.56 17.06
CA ASN A 292 -1.93 -13.62 18.09
C ASN A 292 -2.46 -12.31 17.49
N SER A 293 -2.61 -12.25 16.15
CA SER A 293 -3.25 -11.12 15.49
C SER A 293 -4.72 -11.03 15.89
N LYS A 294 -5.24 -9.81 15.87
CA LYS A 294 -6.66 -9.56 16.13
C LYS A 294 -7.34 -9.16 14.83
N LYS A 295 -8.48 -9.76 14.57
CA LYS A 295 -9.36 -9.30 13.50
C LYS A 295 -10.01 -8.00 13.94
N ILE A 296 -9.98 -6.97 13.06
CA ILE A 296 -10.74 -5.75 13.31
C ILE A 296 -12.21 -5.96 12.96
N GLU A 297 -13.06 -5.18 13.59
CA GLU A 297 -14.49 -5.21 13.39
C GLU A 297 -15.01 -3.88 12.85
N PHE A 298 -15.84 -3.92 11.82
CA PHE A 298 -16.55 -2.75 11.34
C PHE A 298 -17.96 -2.69 11.94
N ILE A 299 -18.25 -1.59 12.65
CA ILE A 299 -19.58 -1.33 13.26
C ILE A 299 -20.65 -1.24 12.16
N ASN A 300 -20.28 -0.64 11.03
CA ASN A 300 -21.13 -0.55 9.84
C ASN A 300 -20.29 -0.81 8.58
N LYS A 301 -20.95 -1.20 7.49
CA LYS A 301 -20.31 -1.53 6.21
C LYS A 301 -21.14 -0.93 5.08
N PRO A 302 -21.09 0.39 4.86
CA PRO A 302 -21.96 1.07 3.90
C PRO A 302 -21.80 0.56 2.46
N TRP A 303 -20.65 0.02 2.09
CA TRP A 303 -20.42 -0.55 0.76
C TRP A 303 -21.27 -1.79 0.44
N LEU A 304 -21.83 -2.47 1.45
CA LEU A 304 -22.70 -3.63 1.23
C LEU A 304 -24.05 -3.24 0.60
N GLU A 305 -24.43 -1.96 0.63
CA GLU A 305 -25.58 -1.44 -0.10
C GLU A 305 -25.37 -1.51 -1.61
N PHE A 306 -24.11 -1.42 -2.07
CA PHE A 306 -23.78 -1.50 -3.50
C PHE A 306 -23.59 -2.95 -3.96
N SER A 307 -22.92 -3.78 -3.18
CA SER A 307 -22.72 -5.18 -3.48
C SER A 307 -22.34 -6.00 -2.24
N LYS A 308 -23.00 -7.13 -2.06
CA LYS A 308 -22.63 -8.10 -1.01
C LYS A 308 -21.26 -8.73 -1.22
N GLY A 309 -20.71 -8.66 -2.43
CA GLY A 309 -19.39 -9.16 -2.79
C GLY A 309 -18.26 -8.14 -2.62
N TYR A 310 -18.57 -6.91 -2.17
CA TYR A 310 -17.54 -5.90 -1.94
C TYR A 310 -16.81 -6.13 -0.62
N SER A 311 -15.49 -6.01 -0.68
CA SER A 311 -14.62 -6.18 0.48
C SER A 311 -13.39 -5.28 0.35
N THR A 312 -12.57 -5.21 1.39
CA THR A 312 -11.34 -4.43 1.38
C THR A 312 -10.29 -5.09 0.50
N TRP A 313 -9.78 -4.35 -0.48
CA TRP A 313 -8.67 -4.76 -1.32
C TRP A 313 -7.34 -4.16 -0.88
N HIS A 314 -7.32 -2.85 -0.59
CA HIS A 314 -6.19 -2.13 -0.03
C HIS A 314 -6.60 -1.26 1.14
N LEU A 315 -5.63 -0.88 1.96
CA LEU A 315 -5.84 0.06 3.07
C LEU A 315 -4.59 0.90 3.33
N GLN A 316 -4.79 2.04 3.97
CA GLN A 316 -3.73 2.90 4.51
C GLN A 316 -4.25 3.51 5.81
N GLY A 317 -3.38 3.64 6.80
CA GLY A 317 -3.76 4.07 8.14
C GLY A 317 -3.02 5.32 8.61
N SER A 318 -3.63 6.05 9.53
CA SER A 318 -3.03 7.17 10.24
C SER A 318 -3.57 7.30 11.66
N TYR A 319 -2.90 8.10 12.50
CA TYR A 319 -3.32 8.33 13.89
C TYR A 319 -3.18 9.81 14.25
N ILE A 320 -4.20 10.35 14.85
CA ILE A 320 -4.17 11.69 15.44
C ILE A 320 -5.19 11.80 16.57
N ASP A 321 -4.83 12.48 17.65
CA ASP A 321 -5.73 12.85 18.76
C ASP A 321 -6.51 11.68 19.40
N GLY A 322 -5.87 10.55 19.53
CA GLY A 322 -6.51 9.36 20.10
C GLY A 322 -7.37 8.57 19.13
N TYR A 323 -7.42 8.93 17.85
CA TYR A 323 -8.15 8.22 16.83
C TYR A 323 -7.22 7.55 15.83
N TYR A 324 -7.50 6.28 15.56
CA TYR A 324 -6.99 5.56 14.40
C TYR A 324 -7.93 5.83 13.22
N PHE A 325 -7.37 6.07 12.05
CA PHE A 325 -8.09 6.20 10.79
C PHE A 325 -7.58 5.18 9.81
N LEU A 326 -8.49 4.58 9.02
CA LEU A 326 -8.16 3.69 7.92
C LEU A 326 -8.85 4.19 6.65
N CYS A 327 -8.08 4.45 5.62
CA CYS A 327 -8.58 4.66 4.27
C CYS A 327 -8.68 3.30 3.58
N LEU A 328 -9.89 2.85 3.30
CA LEU A 328 -10.21 1.52 2.79
C LEU A 328 -10.50 1.61 1.30
N ALA A 329 -9.74 0.90 0.47
CA ALA A 329 -10.10 0.70 -0.93
C ALA A 329 -11.01 -0.52 -1.05
N ILE A 330 -12.27 -0.27 -1.36
CA ILE A 330 -13.35 -1.26 -1.36
C ILE A 330 -13.76 -1.59 -2.79
N GLY A 331 -13.92 -2.87 -3.08
CA GLY A 331 -14.39 -3.34 -4.38
C GLY A 331 -14.59 -4.84 -4.44
N ASN A 332 -14.61 -5.36 -5.66
CA ASN A 332 -14.73 -6.79 -5.92
C ASN A 332 -13.33 -7.43 -5.93
N VAL A 333 -12.98 -8.09 -4.84
CA VAL A 333 -11.66 -8.72 -4.66
C VAL A 333 -11.43 -9.87 -5.64
N ASP A 334 -12.46 -10.58 -6.08
CA ASP A 334 -12.35 -11.64 -7.11
C ASP A 334 -11.80 -11.10 -8.43
N ARG A 335 -12.00 -9.82 -8.69
CA ARG A 335 -11.53 -9.11 -9.89
C ARG A 335 -10.29 -8.27 -9.62
N PHE A 336 -9.77 -8.28 -8.40
CA PHE A 336 -8.67 -7.42 -7.98
C PHE A 336 -8.93 -5.94 -8.26
N THR A 337 -10.16 -5.49 -7.99
CA THR A 337 -10.58 -4.12 -8.26
C THR A 337 -11.07 -3.43 -6.99
N SER A 338 -10.88 -2.13 -6.93
CA SER A 338 -11.52 -1.25 -5.97
C SER A 338 -12.29 -0.16 -6.71
N ASP A 339 -13.47 0.16 -6.20
CA ASP A 339 -14.39 1.11 -6.83
C ASP A 339 -14.61 2.33 -5.95
N MET A 340 -14.36 2.21 -4.65
CA MET A 340 -14.63 3.27 -3.67
C MET A 340 -13.54 3.30 -2.60
N ASN A 341 -13.18 4.50 -2.16
CA ASN A 341 -12.41 4.69 -0.94
C ASN A 341 -13.34 5.15 0.18
N TYR A 342 -13.33 4.42 1.29
CA TYR A 342 -14.02 4.80 2.51
C TYR A 342 -13.04 5.17 3.60
N LEU A 343 -13.41 6.14 4.43
CA LEU A 343 -12.68 6.46 5.65
C LEU A 343 -13.37 5.80 6.84
N ALA A 344 -12.60 5.08 7.63
CA ALA A 344 -13.03 4.48 8.89
C ALA A 344 -12.24 5.07 10.04
N TYR A 345 -12.81 5.07 11.26
CA TYR A 345 -12.15 5.58 12.45
C TYR A 345 -12.47 4.75 13.69
N SER A 346 -11.54 4.77 14.65
CA SER A 346 -11.60 3.99 15.89
C SER A 346 -10.83 4.68 17.01
N LYS A 347 -11.21 4.45 18.27
CA LYS A 347 -10.39 4.84 19.43
C LYS A 347 -9.48 3.72 19.94
N ASP A 348 -9.89 2.48 19.78
CA ASP A 348 -9.16 1.31 20.28
C ASP A 348 -8.32 0.60 19.21
N GLY A 349 -8.48 0.99 17.93
CA GLY A 349 -7.77 0.37 16.81
C GLY A 349 -8.31 -1.02 16.42
N ILE A 350 -9.45 -1.45 16.98
CA ILE A 350 -10.09 -2.73 16.70
C ILE A 350 -11.52 -2.57 16.19
N HIS A 351 -12.33 -1.72 16.83
CA HIS A 351 -13.71 -1.48 16.44
C HIS A 351 -13.79 -0.18 15.64
N PHE A 352 -14.02 -0.31 14.35
CA PHE A 352 -14.04 0.82 13.42
C PHE A 352 -15.46 1.17 12.98
N ARG A 353 -15.78 2.44 13.03
CA ARG A 353 -16.94 3.00 12.34
C ARG A 353 -16.50 3.57 11.00
N VAL A 354 -17.25 3.27 9.97
CA VAL A 354 -17.03 3.76 8.61
C VAL A 354 -17.95 4.95 8.34
N PHE A 355 -17.44 6.00 7.70
CA PHE A 355 -18.29 7.08 7.20
C PHE A 355 -19.26 6.55 6.14
N GLU A 356 -20.51 6.99 6.19
CA GLU A 356 -21.59 6.45 5.34
C GLU A 356 -21.33 6.69 3.83
N LYS A 357 -20.59 7.73 3.50
CA LYS A 357 -20.31 8.09 2.12
C LYS A 357 -18.83 7.89 1.81
N PRO A 358 -18.49 7.44 0.59
CA PRO A 358 -17.11 7.25 0.21
C PRO A 358 -16.37 8.58 0.10
N LEU A 359 -15.08 8.56 0.45
CA LEU A 359 -14.16 9.68 0.26
C LEU A 359 -13.95 9.98 -1.23
N ALA A 360 -13.87 8.93 -2.03
CA ALA A 360 -13.82 8.99 -3.48
C ALA A 360 -14.46 7.74 -4.07
N SER A 361 -14.98 7.85 -5.29
CA SER A 361 -15.60 6.76 -6.05
C SER A 361 -15.18 6.82 -7.51
N ALA A 362 -15.45 5.74 -8.24
CA ALA A 362 -15.06 5.51 -9.62
C ALA A 362 -13.54 5.40 -9.88
N ASN A 363 -13.14 4.23 -10.31
CA ASN A 363 -11.76 3.93 -10.74
C ASN A 363 -10.66 4.23 -9.69
N VAL A 364 -11.01 4.22 -8.42
CA VAL A 364 -10.05 4.45 -7.33
C VAL A 364 -9.23 3.21 -7.02
N TYR A 365 -8.08 3.44 -6.40
CA TYR A 365 -7.16 2.42 -5.94
C TYR A 365 -6.71 2.74 -4.50
N ARG A 366 -5.63 2.13 -4.00
CA ARG A 366 -5.07 2.48 -2.69
C ARG A 366 -4.79 3.98 -2.65
N SER A 367 -5.28 4.64 -1.61
CA SER A 367 -5.17 6.07 -1.38
C SER A 367 -4.59 6.31 0.01
N SER A 368 -3.99 7.45 0.25
CA SER A 368 -3.48 7.89 1.55
C SER A 368 -4.33 9.00 2.11
N VAL A 369 -4.69 8.90 3.39
CA VAL A 369 -5.35 9.97 4.16
C VAL A 369 -4.47 10.30 5.36
N PHE A 370 -3.97 11.50 5.41
CA PHE A 370 -3.02 11.94 6.41
C PHE A 370 -3.52 13.16 7.18
N PRO A 371 -3.31 13.19 8.51
CA PRO A 371 -3.69 14.34 9.33
C PRO A 371 -2.75 15.52 9.07
N LYS A 372 -3.32 16.73 9.04
CA LYS A 372 -2.56 17.97 8.88
C LYS A 372 -2.51 18.77 10.16
N ILE A 373 -3.65 19.13 10.68
CA ILE A 373 -3.78 19.99 11.87
C ILE A 373 -4.93 19.47 12.72
N SER A 374 -4.71 19.47 14.02
CA SER A 374 -5.78 19.20 14.97
C SER A 374 -5.98 20.40 15.89
N SER A 375 -7.23 20.78 16.06
CA SER A 375 -7.71 21.79 17.02
C SER A 375 -8.59 21.13 18.08
N SER A 376 -9.07 21.90 19.04
CA SER A 376 -10.05 21.40 20.02
C SER A 376 -11.35 20.91 19.39
N LYS A 377 -11.71 21.43 18.21
CA LYS A 377 -12.99 21.16 17.55
C LYS A 377 -12.85 20.24 16.33
N ASN A 378 -11.83 20.43 15.53
CA ASN A 378 -11.71 19.83 14.20
C ASN A 378 -10.37 19.16 14.00
N ILE A 379 -10.34 18.16 13.10
CA ILE A 379 -9.14 17.60 12.50
C ILE A 379 -9.17 17.90 11.00
N GLU A 380 -8.12 18.53 10.51
CA GLU A 380 -7.91 18.79 9.08
C GLU A 380 -7.06 17.67 8.50
N PHE A 381 -7.48 17.17 7.34
CA PHE A 381 -6.83 16.11 6.60
C PHE A 381 -6.44 16.55 5.19
N GLY A 382 -5.35 15.99 4.70
CA GLY A 382 -5.09 15.85 3.28
C GLY A 382 -5.33 14.42 2.84
N ALA A 383 -5.61 14.24 1.55
CA ALA A 383 -5.70 12.92 0.94
C ALA A 383 -5.04 12.92 -0.44
N VAL A 384 -4.28 11.88 -0.70
CA VAL A 384 -3.82 11.51 -2.04
C VAL A 384 -4.67 10.35 -2.51
N ILE A 385 -5.51 10.60 -3.49
CA ILE A 385 -6.42 9.62 -4.08
C ILE A 385 -5.69 8.92 -5.21
N GLY A 386 -5.49 7.62 -5.06
CA GLY A 386 -4.96 6.77 -6.12
C GLY A 386 -6.05 6.34 -7.08
N TYR A 387 -5.75 6.34 -8.38
CA TYR A 387 -6.64 5.87 -9.44
C TYR A 387 -6.08 4.63 -10.14
N LYS A 388 -6.95 3.79 -10.65
CA LYS A 388 -6.57 2.61 -11.46
C LYS A 388 -5.79 2.97 -12.73
N SER A 389 -5.95 4.20 -13.21
CA SER A 389 -5.15 4.74 -14.31
C SER A 389 -3.68 4.94 -13.96
N GLY A 390 -3.32 4.81 -12.68
CA GLY A 390 -1.97 5.11 -12.20
C GLY A 390 -1.72 6.59 -11.98
N ALA A 391 -2.75 7.41 -11.93
CA ALA A 391 -2.67 8.83 -11.56
C ALA A 391 -2.96 9.02 -10.07
N PHE A 392 -2.57 10.17 -9.54
CA PHE A 392 -2.94 10.62 -8.20
C PHE A 392 -3.73 11.93 -8.27
N GLY A 393 -4.69 12.07 -7.34
CA GLY A 393 -5.41 13.31 -7.09
C GLY A 393 -5.20 13.78 -5.65
N TYR A 394 -5.22 15.08 -5.42
CA TYR A 394 -5.09 15.69 -4.10
C TYR A 394 -6.38 16.37 -3.67
N ARG A 395 -6.75 16.20 -2.41
CA ARG A 395 -7.85 16.93 -1.78
C ARG A 395 -7.59 17.19 -0.31
N GLU A 396 -8.32 18.16 0.24
CA GLU A 396 -8.36 18.45 1.67
C GLU A 396 -9.77 18.39 2.20
N PHE A 397 -9.91 18.04 3.47
CA PHE A 397 -11.20 18.05 4.15
C PHE A 397 -11.02 18.18 5.67
N THR A 398 -12.13 18.51 6.34
CA THR A 398 -12.15 18.71 7.79
C THR A 398 -13.22 17.82 8.41
N ILE A 399 -12.88 17.21 9.55
CA ILE A 399 -13.82 16.41 10.34
C ILE A 399 -14.02 17.09 11.70
N ASP A 400 -15.29 17.35 12.07
CA ASP A 400 -15.66 17.78 13.42
C ASP A 400 -15.51 16.60 14.38
N LYS A 401 -14.77 16.77 15.45
CA LYS A 401 -14.55 15.74 16.49
C LYS A 401 -15.83 15.29 17.17
N GLN A 402 -16.86 16.17 17.24
CA GLN A 402 -18.16 15.78 17.77
C GLN A 402 -18.84 14.70 16.92
N VAL A 403 -18.61 14.72 15.61
CA VAL A 403 -19.10 13.65 14.70
C VAL A 403 -18.42 12.32 15.04
N LEU A 404 -17.11 12.34 15.30
CA LEU A 404 -16.36 11.13 15.69
C LEU A 404 -16.86 10.57 17.02
N GLU A 405 -17.01 11.45 18.04
CA GLU A 405 -17.49 11.05 19.36
C GLU A 405 -18.90 10.47 19.33
N ASN A 406 -19.80 11.10 18.58
CA ASN A 406 -21.18 10.63 18.45
C ASN A 406 -21.28 9.30 17.70
N GLY A 407 -20.42 9.09 16.74
CA GLY A 407 -20.41 7.87 15.95
C GLY A 407 -19.87 6.64 16.70
N LEU A 408 -19.15 6.81 17.80
CA LEU A 408 -18.60 5.71 18.61
C LEU A 408 -19.42 5.41 19.86
N LYS A 409 -20.49 6.14 20.13
CA LYS A 409 -21.49 5.84 21.18
C LYS A 409 -22.48 4.79 20.69
#